data_58bcea349f6d8f3a618d1243b0a487f4
#
_entry.id   58bcea349f6d8f3a618d1243b0a487f4
#
_cell.length_a   1.000
_cell.length_b   1.000
_cell.length_c   1.000
_cell.angle_alpha   90.00
_cell.angle_beta   90.00
_cell.angle_gamma   90.00
#
_symmetry.space_group_name_H-M   'P 1'
#
loop_
_entity.id
_entity.type
_entity.pdbx_description
1 polymer ?
#
loop_
_entity_poly.entity_id
_entity_poly.type
_entity_poly.pdbx_seq_one_letter_code
_entity_poly.pdbx_strand_id
1 'polypeptide(L)'
;MFNLEELEKVKEKALEDHIPIIMDDTLEVIKKLLEEENPKRILEIGTAVGYSASQFARFAPNAHIDTIELNEERAEEAKENIKKIGVEEQITIFLGNAVDLLPTFKDEYDIIFIDANKGKYPVFLEEGIKLVKNNGIILADNILYKGYVLSDYNKHKQRTAVRHLREYIAQAIEDSRLESQILEVGDGLAISRVKK
;
A
#
# COMPACT_ATOMS: atom_id res chain seq x y z
N MET A 1 20.72 6.90 10.60
CA MET A 1 19.80 7.35 11.70
C MET A 1 18.60 8.00 11.05
N PHE A 2 17.37 7.61 11.46
CA PHE A 2 16.13 8.14 10.89
C PHE A 2 16.01 9.66 11.00
N ASN A 3 15.74 10.33 9.89
CA ASN A 3 15.65 11.79 9.80
C ASN A 3 14.20 12.24 9.58
N LEU A 4 13.53 12.66 10.67
CA LEU A 4 12.14 13.10 10.63
C LEU A 4 11.95 14.41 9.82
N GLU A 5 12.92 15.32 9.88
CA GLU A 5 12.86 16.59 9.14
C GLU A 5 12.83 16.34 7.61
N GLU A 6 13.66 15.42 7.11
CA GLU A 6 13.65 15.07 5.69
C GLU A 6 12.34 14.35 5.30
N LEU A 7 11.77 13.52 6.17
CA LEU A 7 10.48 12.88 5.91
C LEU A 7 9.35 13.92 5.77
N GLU A 8 9.32 14.94 6.63
CA GLU A 8 8.34 16.02 6.51
C GLU A 8 8.54 16.85 5.23
N LYS A 9 9.78 17.13 4.83
CA LYS A 9 10.07 17.78 3.54
C LYS A 9 9.57 16.96 2.35
N VAL A 10 9.71 15.64 2.39
CA VAL A 10 9.17 14.75 1.35
C VAL A 10 7.64 14.87 1.30
N LYS A 11 6.98 14.90 2.46
CA LYS A 11 5.52 15.09 2.54
C LYS A 11 5.09 16.43 1.95
N GLU A 12 5.71 17.53 2.39
CA GLU A 12 5.39 18.88 1.92
C GLU A 12 5.57 18.99 0.41
N LYS A 13 6.71 18.52 -0.11
CA LYS A 13 6.98 18.53 -1.55
C LYS A 13 5.97 17.68 -2.34
N ALA A 14 5.61 16.50 -1.86
CA ALA A 14 4.61 15.66 -2.51
C ALA A 14 3.24 16.37 -2.61
N LEU A 15 2.84 17.08 -1.54
CA LEU A 15 1.59 17.85 -1.53
C LEU A 15 1.65 19.04 -2.50
N GLU A 16 2.76 19.78 -2.55
CA GLU A 16 2.98 20.88 -3.50
C GLU A 16 2.93 20.40 -4.95
N ASP A 17 3.54 19.26 -5.24
CA ASP A 17 3.61 18.66 -6.56
C ASP A 17 2.33 17.86 -6.92
N HIS A 18 1.31 17.89 -6.04
CA HIS A 18 0.06 17.15 -6.18
C HIS A 18 0.23 15.63 -6.40
N ILE A 19 1.28 15.07 -5.80
CA ILE A 19 1.52 13.63 -5.78
C ILE A 19 0.65 13.02 -4.69
N PRO A 20 -0.20 12.03 -5.00
CA PRO A 20 -0.97 11.34 -3.99
C PRO A 20 -0.04 10.63 -3.00
N ILE A 21 -0.25 10.87 -1.73
CA ILE A 21 0.39 10.15 -0.61
C ILE A 21 -0.68 9.71 0.37
N ILE A 22 -0.36 8.73 1.19
CA ILE A 22 -1.25 8.22 2.24
C ILE A 22 -1.74 9.35 3.15
N MET A 23 -3.03 9.36 3.46
CA MET A 23 -3.65 10.36 4.33
C MET A 23 -3.27 10.13 5.80
N ASP A 24 -3.17 11.22 6.57
CA ASP A 24 -2.69 11.15 7.97
C ASP A 24 -3.55 10.27 8.88
N ASP A 25 -4.86 10.29 8.70
CA ASP A 25 -5.79 9.45 9.47
C ASP A 25 -5.68 7.96 9.11
N THR A 26 -5.51 7.63 7.83
CA THR A 26 -5.20 6.26 7.37
C THR A 26 -3.86 5.80 7.94
N LEU A 27 -2.85 6.67 7.91
CA LEU A 27 -1.51 6.38 8.42
C LEU A 27 -1.52 6.09 9.92
N GLU A 28 -2.32 6.79 10.72
CA GLU A 28 -2.46 6.52 12.17
C GLU A 28 -3.07 5.15 12.46
N VAL A 29 -4.01 4.68 11.64
CA VAL A 29 -4.55 3.32 11.75
C VAL A 29 -3.47 2.29 11.43
N ILE A 30 -2.75 2.48 10.31
CA ILE A 30 -1.70 1.56 9.88
C ILE A 30 -0.55 1.54 10.89
N LYS A 31 -0.17 2.69 11.46
CA LYS A 31 0.85 2.76 12.51
C LYS A 31 0.51 1.86 13.70
N LYS A 32 -0.70 1.95 14.25
CA LYS A 32 -1.15 1.10 15.36
C LYS A 32 -1.06 -0.38 14.99
N LEU A 33 -1.50 -0.73 13.78
CA LEU A 33 -1.44 -2.09 13.30
C LEU A 33 0.01 -2.59 13.16
N LEU A 34 0.93 -1.78 12.64
CA LEU A 34 2.35 -2.13 12.53
C LEU A 34 3.02 -2.30 13.91
N GLU A 35 2.67 -1.46 14.88
CA GLU A 35 3.15 -1.55 16.26
C GLU A 35 2.64 -2.81 16.96
N GLU A 36 1.37 -3.21 16.75
CA GLU A 36 0.74 -4.40 17.31
C GLU A 36 1.27 -5.70 16.69
N GLU A 37 1.33 -5.76 15.35
CA GLU A 37 1.73 -6.97 14.61
C GLU A 37 3.25 -7.19 14.59
N ASN A 38 4.06 -6.14 14.78
CA ASN A 38 5.54 -6.18 14.75
C ASN A 38 6.09 -6.98 13.56
N PRO A 39 5.71 -6.63 12.32
CA PRO A 39 6.05 -7.39 11.12
C PRO A 39 7.57 -7.42 10.89
N LYS A 40 8.03 -8.46 10.18
CA LYS A 40 9.42 -8.59 9.72
C LYS A 40 9.57 -8.35 8.22
N ARG A 41 8.52 -8.60 7.46
CA ARG A 41 8.50 -8.40 6.01
C ARG A 41 7.22 -7.68 5.61
N ILE A 42 7.37 -6.55 4.93
CA ILE A 42 6.26 -5.77 4.37
C ILE A 42 6.46 -5.67 2.86
N LEU A 43 5.39 -5.88 2.10
CA LEU A 43 5.36 -5.59 0.67
C LEU A 43 4.43 -4.41 0.43
N GLU A 44 4.92 -3.39 -0.27
CA GLU A 44 4.13 -2.26 -0.73
C GLU A 44 3.96 -2.31 -2.25
N ILE A 45 2.75 -2.10 -2.74
CA ILE A 45 2.45 -1.98 -4.17
C ILE A 45 2.08 -0.54 -4.45
N GLY A 46 3.04 0.22 -5.00
CA GLY A 46 2.95 1.66 -5.24
C GLY A 46 3.86 2.47 -4.31
N THR A 47 5.11 2.70 -4.73
CA THR A 47 6.13 3.44 -3.95
C THR A 47 5.91 4.95 -4.01
N ALA A 48 5.49 5.47 -5.17
CA ALA A 48 5.46 6.90 -5.49
C ALA A 48 6.81 7.58 -5.13
N VAL A 49 6.80 8.51 -4.16
CA VAL A 49 8.00 9.23 -3.69
C VAL A 49 8.66 8.57 -2.47
N GLY A 50 8.22 7.38 -2.04
CA GLY A 50 8.78 6.63 -0.91
C GLY A 50 8.32 7.11 0.47
N TYR A 51 7.25 7.93 0.54
CA TYR A 51 6.76 8.47 1.81
C TYR A 51 6.16 7.38 2.71
N SER A 52 5.21 6.59 2.21
CA SER A 52 4.57 5.50 2.97
C SER A 52 5.57 4.43 3.39
N ALA A 53 6.44 3.96 2.49
CA ALA A 53 7.51 3.01 2.81
C ALA A 53 8.42 3.52 3.94
N SER A 54 8.78 4.82 3.91
CA SER A 54 9.60 5.44 4.96
C SER A 54 8.88 5.55 6.30
N GLN A 55 7.56 5.79 6.30
CA GLN A 55 6.73 5.75 7.50
C GLN A 55 6.64 4.33 8.07
N PHE A 56 6.48 3.31 7.20
CA PHE A 56 6.46 1.92 7.64
C PHE A 56 7.80 1.50 8.25
N ALA A 57 8.94 1.91 7.67
CA ALA A 57 10.26 1.69 8.25
C ALA A 57 10.40 2.32 9.64
N ARG A 58 9.80 3.50 9.84
CA ARG A 58 9.77 4.18 11.14
C ARG A 58 8.95 3.42 12.18
N PHE A 59 7.74 2.95 11.80
CA PHE A 59 6.81 2.30 12.74
C PHE A 59 7.13 0.82 12.97
N ALA A 60 7.81 0.17 12.03
CA ALA A 60 8.27 -1.20 12.12
C ALA A 60 9.81 -1.27 11.93
N PRO A 61 10.62 -0.80 12.90
CA PRO A 61 12.07 -0.63 12.73
C PRO A 61 12.84 -1.93 12.51
N ASN A 62 12.19 -3.07 12.74
CA ASN A 62 12.78 -4.40 12.51
C ASN A 62 12.28 -5.06 11.22
N ALA A 63 11.44 -4.39 10.45
CA ALA A 63 10.92 -4.89 9.19
C ALA A 63 11.85 -4.57 8.03
N HIS A 64 11.89 -5.47 7.04
CA HIS A 64 12.36 -5.15 5.70
C HIS A 64 11.14 -4.90 4.81
N ILE A 65 11.22 -3.86 4.00
CA ILE A 65 10.13 -3.39 3.13
C ILE A 65 10.55 -3.54 1.68
N ASP A 66 9.84 -4.39 0.96
CA ASP A 66 9.92 -4.43 -0.49
C ASP A 66 8.82 -3.55 -1.06
N THR A 67 9.15 -2.65 -1.97
CA THR A 67 8.16 -1.76 -2.58
C THR A 67 8.30 -1.75 -4.11
N ILE A 68 7.17 -1.69 -4.81
CA ILE A 68 7.13 -1.78 -6.27
C ILE A 68 6.68 -0.45 -6.85
N GLU A 69 7.46 0.08 -7.79
CA GLU A 69 7.14 1.29 -8.55
C GLU A 69 7.20 1.02 -10.06
N LEU A 70 6.20 1.49 -10.78
CA LEU A 70 6.11 1.36 -12.24
C LEU A 70 6.91 2.44 -12.97
N ASN A 71 6.94 3.65 -12.41
CA ASN A 71 7.55 4.82 -13.02
C ASN A 71 8.99 4.98 -12.57
N GLU A 72 9.93 4.96 -13.54
CA GLU A 72 11.37 5.05 -13.30
C GLU A 72 11.77 6.36 -12.61
N GLU A 73 11.21 7.49 -13.01
CA GLU A 73 11.50 8.80 -12.42
C GLU A 73 11.06 8.85 -10.95
N ARG A 74 9.89 8.26 -10.63
CA ARG A 74 9.40 8.13 -9.25
C ARG A 74 10.27 7.19 -8.41
N ALA A 75 10.69 6.08 -8.98
CA ALA A 75 11.58 5.14 -8.29
C ALA A 75 12.92 5.78 -7.92
N GLU A 76 13.52 6.58 -8.83
CA GLU A 76 14.75 7.30 -8.54
C GLU A 76 14.53 8.42 -7.49
N GLU A 77 13.43 9.19 -7.59
CA GLU A 77 13.06 10.18 -6.57
C GLU A 77 12.87 9.50 -5.19
N ALA A 78 12.17 8.37 -5.15
CA ALA A 78 11.98 7.60 -3.92
C ALA A 78 13.31 7.13 -3.32
N LYS A 79 14.25 6.62 -4.13
CA LYS A 79 15.60 6.23 -3.66
C LYS A 79 16.32 7.38 -2.99
N GLU A 80 16.31 8.56 -3.61
CA GLU A 80 16.95 9.74 -3.04
C GLU A 80 16.31 10.14 -1.70
N ASN A 81 14.97 10.13 -1.64
CA ASN A 81 14.23 10.47 -0.44
C ASN A 81 14.51 9.48 0.70
N ILE A 82 14.41 8.17 0.43
CA ILE A 82 14.68 7.07 1.37
C ILE A 82 16.10 7.19 1.94
N LYS A 83 17.08 7.53 1.10
CA LYS A 83 18.47 7.77 1.54
C LYS A 83 18.61 9.00 2.43
N LYS A 84 17.96 10.12 2.08
CA LYS A 84 17.97 11.34 2.90
C LYS A 84 17.31 11.13 4.27
N ILE A 85 16.23 10.31 4.28
CA ILE A 85 15.52 9.92 5.51
C ILE A 85 16.36 8.95 6.35
N GLY A 86 17.30 8.21 5.75
CA GLY A 86 18.21 7.28 6.42
C GLY A 86 17.59 5.92 6.72
N VAL A 87 16.78 5.38 5.80
CA VAL A 87 16.13 4.08 5.88
C VAL A 87 16.42 3.17 4.68
N GLU A 88 17.45 3.48 3.91
CA GLU A 88 17.85 2.76 2.70
C GLU A 88 18.20 1.28 2.94
N GLU A 89 18.68 0.93 4.13
CA GLU A 89 19.01 -0.45 4.50
C GLU A 89 17.76 -1.31 4.77
N GLN A 90 16.62 -0.66 5.01
CA GLN A 90 15.35 -1.34 5.32
C GLN A 90 14.43 -1.47 4.10
N ILE A 91 14.68 -0.72 3.02
CA ILE A 91 13.75 -0.60 1.89
C ILE A 91 14.43 -1.02 0.60
N THR A 92 13.81 -1.96 -0.11
CA THR A 92 14.21 -2.37 -1.47
C THR A 92 13.13 -1.94 -2.46
N ILE A 93 13.51 -1.13 -3.47
CA ILE A 93 12.61 -0.70 -4.53
C ILE A 93 12.76 -1.63 -5.75
N PHE A 94 11.65 -2.20 -6.21
CA PHE A 94 11.55 -2.97 -7.44
C PHE A 94 10.90 -2.11 -8.52
N LEU A 95 11.65 -1.78 -9.56
CA LEU A 95 11.14 -1.05 -10.71
C LEU A 95 10.42 -2.00 -11.67
N GLY A 96 9.16 -1.76 -11.94
CA GLY A 96 8.37 -2.53 -12.90
C GLY A 96 6.88 -2.57 -12.61
N ASN A 97 6.16 -3.26 -13.48
CA ASN A 97 4.72 -3.46 -13.32
C ASN A 97 4.44 -4.53 -12.26
N ALA A 98 3.72 -4.17 -11.21
CA ALA A 98 3.41 -5.08 -10.11
C ALA A 98 2.67 -6.35 -10.58
N VAL A 99 1.83 -6.27 -11.62
CA VAL A 99 1.14 -7.45 -12.18
C VAL A 99 2.14 -8.50 -12.71
N ASP A 100 3.27 -8.05 -13.24
CA ASP A 100 4.30 -8.92 -13.80
C ASP A 100 5.32 -9.37 -12.74
N LEU A 101 5.60 -8.51 -11.74
CA LEU A 101 6.58 -8.78 -10.69
C LEU A 101 6.05 -9.69 -9.59
N LEU A 102 4.84 -9.47 -9.09
CA LEU A 102 4.28 -10.22 -7.95
C LEU A 102 4.36 -11.74 -8.13
N PRO A 103 4.05 -12.34 -9.29
CA PRO A 103 4.17 -13.78 -9.49
C PRO A 103 5.61 -14.32 -9.41
N THR A 104 6.61 -13.44 -9.51
CA THR A 104 8.03 -13.84 -9.44
C THR A 104 8.58 -13.87 -8.00
N PHE A 105 7.89 -13.22 -7.07
CA PHE A 105 8.30 -13.16 -5.66
C PHE A 105 8.14 -14.53 -5.01
N LYS A 106 9.08 -14.86 -4.13
CA LYS A 106 9.12 -16.16 -3.42
C LYS A 106 9.06 -15.99 -1.91
N ASP A 107 9.29 -14.78 -1.44
CA ASP A 107 9.23 -14.47 -0.02
C ASP A 107 7.79 -14.41 0.47
N GLU A 108 7.58 -14.75 1.73
CA GLU A 108 6.30 -14.56 2.40
C GLU A 108 6.34 -13.28 3.25
N TYR A 109 5.27 -12.50 3.16
CA TYR A 109 5.13 -11.21 3.83
C TYR A 109 4.20 -11.31 5.04
N ASP A 110 4.50 -10.56 6.10
CA ASP A 110 3.62 -10.41 7.25
C ASP A 110 2.47 -9.46 6.90
N ILE A 111 2.81 -8.38 6.15
CA ILE A 111 1.85 -7.36 5.72
C ILE A 111 2.09 -7.03 4.25
N ILE A 112 0.99 -6.87 3.50
CA ILE A 112 0.99 -6.36 2.13
C ILE A 112 0.13 -5.10 2.08
N PHE A 113 0.68 -4.00 1.58
CA PHE A 113 -0.02 -2.73 1.41
C PHE A 113 -0.24 -2.43 -0.07
N ILE A 114 -1.48 -2.18 -0.47
CA ILE A 114 -1.90 -1.91 -1.85
C ILE A 114 -2.35 -0.45 -1.95
N ASP A 115 -1.54 0.38 -2.63
CA ASP A 115 -1.89 1.74 -3.02
C ASP A 115 -1.35 2.08 -4.40
N ALA A 116 -1.91 1.46 -5.43
CA ALA A 116 -1.46 1.61 -6.80
C ALA A 116 -2.64 1.82 -7.76
N ASN A 117 -2.53 1.32 -9.00
CA ASN A 117 -3.57 1.40 -10.01
C ASN A 117 -4.86 0.66 -9.58
N LYS A 118 -5.89 1.42 -9.26
CA LYS A 118 -7.19 0.91 -8.75
C LYS A 118 -7.89 -0.06 -9.69
N GLY A 119 -7.57 -0.01 -10.98
CA GLY A 119 -8.03 -0.97 -11.98
C GLY A 119 -7.41 -2.38 -11.85
N LYS A 120 -6.45 -2.58 -10.94
CA LYS A 120 -5.73 -3.84 -10.73
C LYS A 120 -5.90 -4.41 -9.31
N TYR A 121 -6.69 -3.77 -8.46
CA TYR A 121 -6.89 -4.20 -7.07
C TYR A 121 -7.34 -5.67 -6.92
N PRO A 122 -8.28 -6.20 -7.73
CA PRO A 122 -8.62 -7.63 -7.66
C PRO A 122 -7.44 -8.56 -7.94
N VAL A 123 -6.57 -8.18 -8.89
CA VAL A 123 -5.36 -8.94 -9.21
C VAL A 123 -4.36 -8.88 -8.07
N PHE A 124 -4.16 -7.68 -7.47
CA PHE A 124 -3.25 -7.49 -6.35
C PHE A 124 -3.71 -8.25 -5.10
N LEU A 125 -5.02 -8.37 -4.88
CA LEU A 125 -5.58 -9.18 -3.79
C LEU A 125 -5.23 -10.66 -3.98
N GLU A 126 -5.48 -11.23 -5.14
CA GLU A 126 -5.19 -12.64 -5.43
C GLU A 126 -3.69 -12.98 -5.32
N GLU A 127 -2.82 -12.12 -5.86
CA GLU A 127 -1.37 -12.32 -5.70
C GLU A 127 -0.94 -12.09 -4.24
N GLY A 128 -1.52 -11.11 -3.57
CA GLY A 128 -1.27 -10.86 -2.15
C GLY A 128 -1.63 -12.04 -1.26
N ILE A 129 -2.77 -12.69 -1.49
CA ILE A 129 -3.16 -13.90 -0.73
C ILE A 129 -2.12 -15.01 -0.87
N LYS A 130 -1.49 -15.15 -2.04
CA LYS A 130 -0.44 -16.17 -2.26
C LYS A 130 0.84 -15.83 -1.50
N LEU A 131 1.21 -14.54 -1.46
CA LEU A 131 2.49 -14.04 -0.93
C LEU A 131 2.44 -13.71 0.57
N VAL A 132 1.27 -13.44 1.14
CA VAL A 132 1.16 -13.14 2.57
C VAL A 132 1.19 -14.44 3.38
N LYS A 133 1.76 -14.41 4.58
CA LYS A 133 1.77 -15.55 5.53
C LYS A 133 0.37 -15.92 6.00
N ASN A 134 0.22 -17.12 6.54
CA ASN A 134 -0.98 -17.46 7.33
C ASN A 134 -1.12 -16.48 8.51
N ASN A 135 -2.31 -15.95 8.75
CA ASN A 135 -2.63 -14.86 9.67
C ASN A 135 -1.98 -13.50 9.33
N GLY A 136 -1.27 -13.37 8.22
CA GLY A 136 -0.78 -12.07 7.76
C GLY A 136 -1.91 -11.19 7.23
N ILE A 137 -1.60 -9.94 6.94
CA ILE A 137 -2.60 -8.90 6.67
C ILE A 137 -2.38 -8.29 5.30
N ILE A 138 -3.47 -8.12 4.55
CA ILE A 138 -3.51 -7.32 3.32
C ILE A 138 -4.27 -6.04 3.62
N LEU A 139 -3.62 -4.90 3.38
CA LEU A 139 -4.18 -3.56 3.49
C LEU A 139 -4.41 -3.00 2.09
N ALA A 140 -5.54 -2.36 1.84
CA ALA A 140 -5.77 -1.65 0.58
C ALA A 140 -6.35 -0.27 0.85
N ASP A 141 -5.63 0.74 0.37
CA ASP A 141 -6.01 2.15 0.57
C ASP A 141 -6.88 2.67 -0.58
N ASN A 142 -7.62 3.75 -0.29
CA ASN A 142 -8.52 4.48 -1.18
C ASN A 142 -9.59 3.61 -1.86
N ILE A 143 -10.09 2.59 -1.18
CA ILE A 143 -11.08 1.67 -1.73
C ILE A 143 -12.46 2.29 -1.94
N LEU A 144 -12.77 3.40 -1.26
CA LEU A 144 -14.03 4.14 -1.43
C LEU A 144 -13.97 5.17 -2.56
N TYR A 145 -12.76 5.57 -2.97
CA TYR A 145 -12.47 6.40 -4.13
C TYR A 145 -13.38 7.63 -4.24
N LYS A 146 -13.22 8.58 -3.31
CA LYS A 146 -14.02 9.82 -3.22
C LYS A 146 -15.52 9.55 -3.05
N GLY A 147 -15.88 8.43 -2.42
CA GLY A 147 -17.28 8.01 -2.26
C GLY A 147 -17.93 7.46 -3.54
N TYR A 148 -17.22 7.41 -4.67
CA TYR A 148 -17.79 6.92 -5.93
C TYR A 148 -18.18 5.44 -5.88
N VAL A 149 -17.50 4.65 -5.07
CA VAL A 149 -17.80 3.22 -4.91
C VAL A 149 -19.15 2.99 -4.24
N LEU A 150 -19.53 3.86 -3.30
CA LEU A 150 -20.79 3.81 -2.54
C LEU A 150 -21.99 4.47 -3.26
N SER A 151 -21.74 5.17 -4.38
CA SER A 151 -22.76 5.91 -5.13
C SER A 151 -23.09 5.24 -6.47
N ASP A 152 -24.15 5.70 -7.12
CA ASP A 152 -24.51 5.30 -8.51
C ASP A 152 -23.57 5.92 -9.56
N TYR A 153 -22.32 6.19 -9.19
CA TYR A 153 -21.34 6.84 -10.05
C TYR A 153 -21.04 6.01 -11.30
N ASN A 154 -21.32 6.60 -12.46
CA ASN A 154 -21.17 5.95 -13.78
C ASN A 154 -20.52 6.87 -14.83
N LYS A 155 -19.74 7.88 -14.41
CA LYS A 155 -19.05 8.75 -15.37
C LYS A 155 -17.90 8.02 -16.05
N HIS A 156 -17.75 8.21 -17.34
CA HIS A 156 -16.88 7.43 -18.24
C HIS A 156 -15.42 7.35 -17.78
N LYS A 157 -14.84 8.43 -17.26
CA LYS A 157 -13.42 8.55 -16.96
C LYS A 157 -12.93 7.64 -15.81
N GLN A 158 -13.79 7.32 -14.82
CA GLN A 158 -13.41 6.54 -13.63
C GLN A 158 -14.21 5.23 -13.50
N ARG A 159 -15.09 4.94 -14.44
CA ARG A 159 -15.97 3.76 -14.38
C ARG A 159 -15.25 2.45 -14.19
N THR A 160 -14.10 2.27 -14.85
CA THR A 160 -13.30 1.06 -14.75
C THR A 160 -12.69 0.91 -13.36
N ALA A 161 -12.11 1.97 -12.79
CA ALA A 161 -11.54 1.96 -11.44
C ALA A 161 -12.63 1.66 -10.40
N VAL A 162 -13.76 2.35 -10.45
CA VAL A 162 -14.90 2.13 -9.53
C VAL A 162 -15.42 0.69 -9.62
N ARG A 163 -15.56 0.13 -10.84
CA ARG A 163 -15.98 -1.25 -11.02
C ARG A 163 -15.01 -2.23 -10.35
N HIS A 164 -13.71 -2.09 -10.59
CA HIS A 164 -12.72 -2.99 -10.02
C HIS A 164 -12.57 -2.82 -8.49
N LEU A 165 -12.77 -1.62 -7.95
CA LEU A 165 -12.81 -1.44 -6.51
C LEU A 165 -14.04 -2.11 -5.88
N ARG A 166 -15.21 -2.03 -6.51
CA ARG A 166 -16.40 -2.79 -6.08
C ARG A 166 -16.17 -4.31 -6.15
N GLU A 167 -15.52 -4.78 -7.20
CA GLU A 167 -15.11 -6.17 -7.36
C GLU A 167 -14.12 -6.59 -6.26
N TYR A 168 -13.09 -5.78 -5.99
CA TYR A 168 -12.16 -5.98 -4.88
C TYR A 168 -12.88 -6.10 -3.53
N ILE A 169 -13.78 -5.16 -3.23
CA ILE A 169 -14.53 -5.16 -1.96
C ILE A 169 -15.38 -6.42 -1.82
N ALA A 170 -16.09 -6.81 -2.89
CA ALA A 170 -16.88 -8.03 -2.89
C ALA A 170 -16.01 -9.26 -2.64
N GLN A 171 -14.88 -9.39 -3.34
CA GLN A 171 -13.91 -10.47 -3.13
C GLN A 171 -13.36 -10.47 -1.69
N ALA A 172 -12.93 -9.31 -1.17
CA ALA A 172 -12.38 -9.21 0.17
C ALA A 172 -13.38 -9.62 1.26
N ILE A 173 -14.67 -9.38 1.06
CA ILE A 173 -15.73 -9.73 2.03
C ILE A 173 -16.20 -11.18 1.88
N GLU A 174 -16.33 -11.68 0.64
CA GLU A 174 -16.96 -12.98 0.35
C GLU A 174 -15.96 -14.14 0.33
N ASP A 175 -14.66 -13.88 0.18
CA ASP A 175 -13.64 -14.91 0.13
C ASP A 175 -13.43 -15.57 1.50
N SER A 176 -13.69 -16.86 1.59
CA SER A 176 -13.55 -17.63 2.84
C SER A 176 -12.12 -17.70 3.39
N ARG A 177 -11.12 -17.37 2.57
CA ARG A 177 -9.71 -17.27 2.98
C ARG A 177 -9.42 -15.98 3.75
N LEU A 178 -10.36 -15.03 3.78
CA LEU A 178 -10.15 -13.70 4.33
C LEU A 178 -11.12 -13.43 5.50
N GLU A 179 -10.62 -12.72 6.48
CA GLU A 179 -11.41 -12.02 7.49
C GLU A 179 -11.18 -10.53 7.30
N SER A 180 -12.17 -9.87 6.68
CA SER A 180 -12.02 -8.51 6.21
C SER A 180 -12.91 -7.52 6.93
N GLN A 181 -12.40 -6.31 7.14
CA GLN A 181 -13.14 -5.14 7.58
C GLN A 181 -12.81 -3.95 6.67
N ILE A 182 -13.79 -3.08 6.49
CA ILE A 182 -13.64 -1.84 5.74
C ILE A 182 -13.85 -0.68 6.70
N LEU A 183 -12.85 0.19 6.78
CA LEU A 183 -12.89 1.39 7.60
C LEU A 183 -13.13 2.61 6.71
N GLU A 184 -14.05 3.47 7.12
CA GLU A 184 -14.30 4.78 6.50
C GLU A 184 -13.30 5.82 7.03
N VAL A 185 -12.00 5.53 6.91
CA VAL A 185 -10.89 6.40 7.25
C VAL A 185 -10.19 6.82 5.97
N GLY A 186 -9.78 8.09 5.87
CA GLY A 186 -9.26 8.62 4.63
C GLY A 186 -10.23 8.47 3.46
N ASP A 187 -9.74 7.89 2.37
CA ASP A 187 -10.57 7.52 1.20
C ASP A 187 -10.97 6.01 1.22
N GLY A 188 -11.05 5.44 2.42
CA GLY A 188 -11.44 4.06 2.71
C GLY A 188 -10.26 3.09 2.76
N LEU A 189 -10.09 2.41 3.89
CA LEU A 189 -9.07 1.39 4.13
C LEU A 189 -9.72 0.01 4.32
N ALA A 190 -9.34 -0.96 3.48
CA ALA A 190 -9.65 -2.37 3.73
C ALA A 190 -8.52 -3.02 4.51
N ILE A 191 -8.86 -3.81 5.52
CA ILE A 191 -7.95 -4.64 6.32
C ILE A 191 -8.44 -6.07 6.21
N SER A 192 -7.64 -6.94 5.60
CA SER A 192 -7.99 -8.34 5.37
C SER A 192 -6.94 -9.26 5.99
N ARG A 193 -7.32 -10.02 7.02
CA ARG A 193 -6.46 -11.06 7.61
C ARG A 193 -6.64 -12.36 6.84
N VAL A 194 -5.52 -12.97 6.40
CA VAL A 194 -5.55 -14.19 5.58
C VAL A 194 -5.52 -15.44 6.46
N LYS A 195 -6.41 -16.36 6.16
CA LYS A 195 -6.51 -17.71 6.77
C LYS A 195 -6.13 -18.74 5.72
N LYS A 196 -4.94 -19.33 5.84
CA LYS A 196 -4.46 -20.43 5.00
C LYS A 196 -4.62 -21.77 5.71
#